data_a99b92998b61812d9349154d76be841f
#
_entry.id   a99b92998b61812d9349154d76be841f
#
_cell.length_a   1.000
_cell.length_b   1.000
_cell.length_c   1.000
_cell.angle_alpha   90.00
_cell.angle_beta   90.00
_cell.angle_gamma   90.00
#
_symmetry.space_group_name_H-M   'P 1'
#
loop_
_entity.id
_entity.type
_entity.pdbx_description
1 polymer ?
#
loop_
_entity_poly.entity_id
_entity_poly.type
_entity_poly.pdbx_seq_one_letter_code
_entity_poly.pdbx_strand_id
1 'polypeptide(L)'
;TINGNTVPVHPSGGFAYVVPLSIGKNTFKIKSGTEELNYVIMKPPAPPAGTYKAPELKEFENLKYALVTNDKSPLRSTPVDSGINRIAHLQKNMPLVIDGEKGNFYRVILGSQKTGWIWKGNVKLEESGESLAELKGYDYIDSDEFFIFVFHLDKMTPFELVESSPFLIKFYNVKNYPDNTYVMDFPVEKSMQKGKLLGYSGQFSGTDFILKIRKPVITDEKQPLKNIRIAVDAGHGGSERGTTGCLGDREKDVMLEYAKLLEHELKKRGADVIMTRKGDDYKDLNERVELANSENALFFISLHGNALPDGKDPNANSGTGIYYYYNQAKPLADDIIKEMTSQLGMKNDKVRQQSFAVVRNTNALSILIEIGYMINPSDNAKMINKDFQKKTAKAIADGIENFLKN
;
A
#
# COMPACT_ATOMS: atom_id res chain seq x y z
N THR A 1 -8.92 16.14 -35.88
CA THR A 1 -8.91 14.78 -36.46
C THR A 1 -7.59 14.11 -36.28
N ILE A 2 -7.57 12.77 -36.28
CA ILE A 2 -6.35 11.96 -36.33
C ILE A 2 -6.42 11.09 -37.59
N ASN A 3 -5.46 11.23 -38.50
CA ASN A 3 -5.44 10.58 -39.83
C ASN A 3 -6.78 10.72 -40.55
N GLY A 4 -7.41 11.92 -40.49
CA GLY A 4 -8.69 12.21 -41.09
C GLY A 4 -9.95 11.75 -40.29
N ASN A 5 -9.77 10.90 -39.28
CA ASN A 5 -10.88 10.49 -38.45
C ASN A 5 -11.20 11.56 -37.38
N THR A 6 -12.47 11.85 -37.16
CA THR A 6 -12.93 12.76 -36.10
C THR A 6 -12.71 12.14 -34.75
N VAL A 7 -12.09 12.89 -33.83
CA VAL A 7 -11.85 12.48 -32.44
C VAL A 7 -12.72 13.33 -31.53
N PRO A 8 -13.48 12.75 -30.60
CA PRO A 8 -14.20 13.49 -29.59
C PRO A 8 -13.22 14.29 -28.73
N VAL A 9 -13.51 15.59 -28.57
CA VAL A 9 -12.71 16.47 -27.69
C VAL A 9 -13.61 16.97 -26.58
N HIS A 10 -13.16 16.83 -25.35
CA HIS A 10 -13.85 17.36 -24.18
C HIS A 10 -13.85 18.89 -24.22
N PRO A 11 -14.86 19.61 -23.65
CA PRO A 11 -14.90 21.08 -23.63
C PRO A 11 -13.65 21.76 -23.02
N SER A 12 -12.90 21.05 -22.17
CA SER A 12 -11.60 21.51 -21.65
C SER A 12 -10.48 21.55 -22.70
N GLY A 13 -10.69 20.99 -23.89
CA GLY A 13 -9.67 20.80 -24.92
C GLY A 13 -8.94 19.46 -24.85
N GLY A 14 -9.09 18.70 -23.76
CA GLY A 14 -8.49 17.37 -23.61
C GLY A 14 -9.18 16.33 -24.48
N PHE A 15 -8.43 15.34 -24.96
CA PHE A 15 -8.98 14.18 -25.66
C PHE A 15 -8.16 12.93 -25.36
N ALA A 16 -8.79 11.77 -25.52
CA ALA A 16 -8.15 10.47 -25.50
C ALA A 16 -8.70 9.64 -26.66
N TYR A 17 -7.81 8.97 -27.39
CA TYR A 17 -8.20 8.19 -28.57
C TYR A 17 -7.29 6.98 -28.72
N VAL A 18 -7.90 5.81 -28.86
CA VAL A 18 -7.18 4.54 -29.05
C VAL A 18 -6.90 4.33 -30.53
N VAL A 19 -5.65 4.13 -30.88
CA VAL A 19 -5.21 3.82 -32.25
C VAL A 19 -4.50 2.47 -32.32
N PRO A 20 -4.75 1.66 -33.35
CA PRO A 20 -3.98 0.45 -33.57
C PRO A 20 -2.57 0.78 -34.00
N LEU A 21 -1.58 0.06 -33.46
CA LEU A 21 -0.18 0.20 -33.87
C LEU A 21 0.29 -1.04 -34.60
N SER A 22 0.87 -0.86 -35.79
CA SER A 22 1.66 -1.89 -36.50
C SER A 22 3.09 -1.93 -35.96
N ILE A 23 3.76 -3.09 -36.04
CA ILE A 23 5.19 -3.20 -35.68
C ILE A 23 6.01 -2.20 -36.53
N GLY A 24 6.92 -1.48 -35.90
CA GLY A 24 7.76 -0.48 -36.55
C GLY A 24 7.21 0.95 -36.38
N LYS A 25 7.47 1.79 -37.36
CA LYS A 25 7.12 3.20 -37.33
C LYS A 25 5.64 3.42 -37.67
N ASN A 26 4.91 4.08 -36.76
CA ASN A 26 3.52 4.53 -36.97
C ASN A 26 3.51 6.06 -36.93
N THR A 27 2.95 6.70 -37.96
CA THR A 27 2.85 8.15 -38.05
C THR A 27 1.38 8.56 -38.01
N PHE A 28 1.05 9.45 -37.07
CA PHE A 28 -0.29 10.00 -36.89
C PHE A 28 -0.28 11.48 -37.24
N LYS A 29 -1.11 11.84 -38.20
CA LYS A 29 -1.35 13.22 -38.61
C LYS A 29 -2.49 13.78 -37.77
N ILE A 30 -2.16 14.63 -36.79
CA ILE A 30 -3.12 15.29 -35.92
C ILE A 30 -3.44 16.65 -36.47
N LYS A 31 -4.74 16.98 -36.67
CA LYS A 31 -5.17 18.24 -37.19
C LYS A 31 -6.23 18.90 -36.34
N SER A 32 -6.02 20.18 -35.98
CA SER A 32 -6.97 21.00 -35.21
C SER A 32 -7.09 22.38 -35.93
N GLY A 33 -8.25 22.67 -36.52
CA GLY A 33 -8.43 23.87 -37.33
C GLY A 33 -7.44 23.90 -38.50
N THR A 34 -6.59 24.94 -38.55
CA THR A 34 -5.52 25.10 -39.52
C THR A 34 -4.19 24.48 -39.09
N GLU A 35 -4.05 24.10 -37.81
CA GLU A 35 -2.81 23.52 -37.28
C GLU A 35 -2.73 22.02 -37.58
N GLU A 36 -1.50 21.57 -37.87
CA GLU A 36 -1.21 20.19 -38.19
C GLU A 36 0.09 19.74 -37.51
N LEU A 37 0.05 18.58 -36.84
CA LEU A 37 1.19 17.95 -36.18
C LEU A 37 1.31 16.50 -36.65
N ASN A 38 2.53 16.07 -36.96
CA ASN A 38 2.84 14.68 -37.21
C ASN A 38 3.45 14.07 -35.95
N TYR A 39 2.75 13.08 -35.35
CA TYR A 39 3.21 12.35 -34.18
C TYR A 39 3.66 10.96 -34.58
N VAL A 40 4.84 10.53 -34.13
CA VAL A 40 5.46 9.25 -34.49
C VAL A 40 5.57 8.36 -33.26
N ILE A 41 5.04 7.14 -33.38
CA ILE A 41 5.18 6.09 -32.35
C ILE A 41 5.91 4.89 -32.98
N MET A 42 6.96 4.43 -32.31
CA MET A 42 7.67 3.19 -32.67
C MET A 42 7.14 2.05 -31.81
N LYS A 43 6.55 1.03 -32.45
CA LYS A 43 6.16 -0.21 -31.77
C LYS A 43 7.23 -1.28 -32.00
N PRO A 44 7.95 -1.72 -30.97
CA PRO A 44 8.91 -2.82 -31.13
C PRO A 44 8.16 -4.13 -31.48
N PRO A 45 8.82 -5.09 -32.12
CA PRO A 45 8.28 -6.43 -32.26
C PRO A 45 8.01 -7.01 -30.87
N ALA A 46 6.95 -7.81 -30.76
CA ALA A 46 6.73 -8.57 -29.53
C ALA A 46 7.97 -9.43 -29.25
N PRO A 47 8.42 -9.54 -28.00
CA PRO A 47 9.44 -10.52 -27.68
C PRO A 47 8.97 -11.91 -28.13
N PRO A 48 9.88 -12.77 -28.63
CA PRO A 48 9.51 -14.12 -29.05
C PRO A 48 8.74 -14.79 -27.90
N ALA A 49 7.62 -15.42 -28.22
CA ALA A 49 6.84 -16.16 -27.25
C ALA A 49 7.73 -17.31 -26.72
N GLY A 50 8.43 -17.03 -25.64
CA GLY A 50 9.10 -18.07 -24.89
C GLY A 50 8.03 -19.02 -24.36
N THR A 51 8.26 -20.31 -24.46
CA THR A 51 7.46 -21.31 -23.76
C THR A 51 7.76 -21.18 -22.27
N TYR A 52 7.04 -20.26 -21.58
CA TYR A 52 7.17 -20.15 -20.13
C TYR A 52 6.63 -21.43 -19.51
N LYS A 53 7.55 -22.31 -19.07
CA LYS A 53 7.20 -23.44 -18.23
C LYS A 53 7.19 -22.92 -16.78
N ALA A 54 6.02 -22.97 -16.13
CA ALA A 54 5.92 -22.59 -14.73
C ALA A 54 6.89 -23.44 -13.89
N PRO A 55 7.69 -22.83 -13.00
CA PRO A 55 8.60 -23.57 -12.15
C PRO A 55 7.86 -24.63 -11.34
N GLU A 56 8.39 -25.83 -11.26
CA GLU A 56 7.88 -26.90 -10.41
C GLU A 56 8.50 -26.81 -9.02
N LEU A 57 7.80 -27.34 -8.02
CA LEU A 57 8.35 -27.48 -6.67
C LEU A 57 9.42 -28.58 -6.70
N LYS A 58 10.60 -28.24 -6.18
CA LYS A 58 11.69 -29.19 -5.93
C LYS A 58 11.89 -29.29 -4.43
N GLU A 59 11.55 -30.43 -3.86
CA GLU A 59 11.80 -30.74 -2.43
C GLU A 59 13.25 -31.16 -2.21
N PHE A 60 13.78 -30.84 -1.05
CA PHE A 60 15.14 -31.21 -0.67
C PHE A 60 15.12 -32.52 0.13
N GLU A 61 16.09 -33.41 -0.10
CA GLU A 61 16.25 -34.65 0.66
C GLU A 61 16.55 -34.39 2.13
N ASN A 62 17.28 -33.32 2.41
CA ASN A 62 17.62 -32.89 3.76
C ASN A 62 17.24 -31.42 3.95
N LEU A 63 16.80 -31.07 5.15
CA LEU A 63 16.51 -29.70 5.52
C LEU A 63 17.76 -28.82 5.37
N LYS A 64 17.56 -27.59 4.91
CA LYS A 64 18.61 -26.58 4.85
C LYS A 64 18.31 -25.46 5.84
N TYR A 65 19.36 -24.84 6.33
CA TYR A 65 19.28 -23.67 7.19
C TYR A 65 19.63 -22.41 6.40
N ALA A 66 19.03 -21.30 6.76
CA ALA A 66 19.32 -20.02 6.13
C ALA A 66 19.19 -18.88 7.14
N LEU A 67 19.88 -17.80 6.88
CA LEU A 67 19.71 -16.52 7.58
C LEU A 67 19.17 -15.47 6.62
N VAL A 68 18.21 -14.69 7.08
CA VAL A 68 17.69 -13.53 6.35
C VAL A 68 18.82 -12.48 6.24
N THR A 69 19.03 -11.93 5.05
CA THR A 69 20.13 -11.00 4.77
C THR A 69 19.75 -9.52 4.90
N ASN A 70 18.46 -9.21 4.71
CA ASN A 70 17.97 -7.84 4.70
C ASN A 70 16.75 -7.68 5.61
N ASP A 71 16.67 -6.53 6.29
CA ASP A 71 15.46 -6.17 7.03
C ASP A 71 14.25 -6.01 6.11
N LYS A 72 13.06 -6.16 6.68
CA LYS A 72 11.78 -6.08 5.97
C LYS A 72 11.62 -7.09 4.83
N SER A 73 12.36 -8.23 4.88
CA SER A 73 12.28 -9.31 3.89
C SER A 73 10.91 -9.99 3.92
N PRO A 74 10.13 -9.98 2.80
CA PRO A 74 8.79 -10.54 2.81
C PRO A 74 8.79 -12.06 2.92
N LEU A 75 8.14 -12.60 3.94
CA LEU A 75 7.70 -13.99 4.01
C LEU A 75 6.29 -14.06 3.41
N ARG A 76 6.06 -14.98 2.46
CA ARG A 76 4.86 -15.04 1.64
C ARG A 76 4.14 -16.39 1.79
N SER A 77 2.84 -16.41 1.53
CA SER A 77 2.04 -17.63 1.47
C SER A 77 2.17 -18.36 0.12
N THR A 78 2.66 -17.70 -0.92
CA THR A 78 2.84 -18.24 -2.25
C THR A 78 4.19 -17.80 -2.87
N PRO A 79 4.82 -18.59 -3.76
CA PRO A 79 6.10 -18.26 -4.40
C PRO A 79 5.92 -17.25 -5.55
N VAL A 80 5.27 -16.13 -5.28
CA VAL A 80 4.98 -15.06 -6.25
C VAL A 80 5.32 -13.71 -5.63
N ASP A 81 5.98 -12.84 -6.38
CA ASP A 81 6.43 -11.53 -5.89
C ASP A 81 5.36 -10.44 -5.91
N SER A 82 4.15 -10.77 -6.25
CA SER A 82 3.01 -9.86 -6.36
C SER A 82 1.80 -10.35 -5.59
N GLY A 83 0.83 -9.46 -5.37
CA GLY A 83 -0.47 -9.78 -4.78
C GLY A 83 -0.51 -9.69 -3.24
N ILE A 84 -1.59 -10.22 -2.70
CA ILE A 84 -1.92 -10.17 -1.26
C ILE A 84 -1.48 -11.50 -0.63
N ASN A 85 -0.19 -11.69 -0.49
CA ASN A 85 0.38 -12.96 -0.04
C ASN A 85 1.47 -12.82 1.03
N ARG A 86 1.59 -11.67 1.69
CA ARG A 86 2.58 -11.47 2.74
C ARG A 86 2.08 -12.01 4.06
N ILE A 87 2.86 -12.88 4.69
CA ILE A 87 2.62 -13.39 6.05
C ILE A 87 3.25 -12.40 7.06
N ALA A 88 4.52 -12.08 6.85
CA ALA A 88 5.29 -11.16 7.70
C ALA A 88 6.40 -10.48 6.90
N HIS A 89 7.03 -9.49 7.54
CA HIS A 89 8.30 -8.91 7.10
C HIS A 89 9.39 -9.31 8.10
N LEU A 90 10.29 -10.18 7.66
CA LEU A 90 11.35 -10.72 8.49
C LEU A 90 12.51 -9.75 8.62
N GLN A 91 13.22 -9.84 9.75
CA GLN A 91 14.40 -9.02 10.04
C GLN A 91 15.68 -9.75 9.65
N LYS A 92 16.73 -8.98 9.36
CA LYS A 92 18.07 -9.49 9.11
C LYS A 92 18.53 -10.40 10.26
N ASN A 93 19.28 -11.44 9.92
CA ASN A 93 19.79 -12.49 10.81
C ASN A 93 18.70 -13.42 11.41
N MET A 94 17.43 -13.32 10.99
CA MET A 94 16.43 -14.29 11.41
C MET A 94 16.72 -15.67 10.83
N PRO A 95 16.81 -16.73 11.64
CA PRO A 95 17.05 -18.08 11.16
C PRO A 95 15.80 -18.69 10.53
N LEU A 96 15.99 -19.43 9.45
CA LEU A 96 14.93 -20.11 8.72
C LEU A 96 15.33 -21.57 8.45
N VAL A 97 14.32 -22.44 8.39
CA VAL A 97 14.45 -23.83 7.93
C VAL A 97 13.76 -23.97 6.57
N ILE A 98 14.45 -24.56 5.63
CA ILE A 98 14.02 -24.66 4.23
C ILE A 98 13.97 -26.12 3.83
N ASP A 99 12.85 -26.54 3.21
CA ASP A 99 12.64 -27.92 2.75
C ASP A 99 12.48 -28.04 1.23
N GLY A 100 12.54 -26.95 0.49
CA GLY A 100 12.41 -26.98 -0.96
C GLY A 100 12.54 -25.62 -1.62
N GLU A 101 12.38 -25.61 -2.95
CA GLU A 101 12.43 -24.42 -3.77
C GLU A 101 11.43 -24.46 -4.93
N LYS A 102 10.96 -23.28 -5.35
CA LYS A 102 10.16 -23.12 -6.57
C LYS A 102 10.52 -21.80 -7.25
N GLY A 103 11.07 -21.88 -8.46
CA GLY A 103 11.58 -20.72 -9.17
C GLY A 103 12.61 -19.95 -8.34
N ASN A 104 12.36 -18.67 -8.11
CA ASN A 104 13.25 -17.77 -7.35
C ASN A 104 12.97 -17.77 -5.84
N PHE A 105 12.17 -18.71 -5.33
CA PHE A 105 11.80 -18.76 -3.92
C PHE A 105 12.23 -20.05 -3.26
N TYR A 106 12.63 -19.96 -1.99
CA TYR A 106 12.75 -21.08 -1.08
C TYR A 106 11.45 -21.29 -0.32
N ARG A 107 11.10 -22.56 -0.06
CA ARG A 107 9.98 -22.94 0.81
C ARG A 107 10.48 -23.01 2.26
N VAL A 108 9.87 -22.20 3.12
CA VAL A 108 10.21 -22.08 4.54
C VAL A 108 9.23 -22.87 5.37
N ILE A 109 9.72 -23.68 6.29
CA ILE A 109 8.91 -24.44 7.26
C ILE A 109 8.42 -23.46 8.36
N LEU A 110 7.11 -23.45 8.59
CA LEU A 110 6.42 -22.68 9.64
C LEU A 110 5.62 -23.65 10.51
N GLY A 111 6.28 -24.23 11.52
CA GLY A 111 5.68 -25.35 12.28
C GLY A 111 5.59 -26.64 11.44
N SER A 112 4.76 -27.60 11.87
CA SER A 112 4.69 -28.92 11.22
C SER A 112 3.74 -28.99 10.02
N GLN A 113 2.78 -28.07 9.91
CA GLN A 113 1.71 -28.12 8.88
C GLN A 113 1.65 -26.90 7.98
N LYS A 114 2.44 -25.87 8.23
CA LYS A 114 2.42 -24.62 7.46
C LYS A 114 3.77 -24.34 6.81
N THR A 115 3.74 -23.87 5.60
CA THR A 115 4.94 -23.38 4.89
C THR A 115 4.75 -21.93 4.44
N GLY A 116 5.87 -21.22 4.29
CA GLY A 116 5.97 -19.92 3.68
C GLY A 116 6.96 -19.92 2.53
N TRP A 117 7.13 -18.78 1.88
CA TRP A 117 8.04 -18.59 0.77
C TRP A 117 8.86 -17.33 0.94
N ILE A 118 10.16 -17.44 0.73
CA ILE A 118 11.07 -16.29 0.74
C ILE A 118 11.88 -16.23 -0.54
N TRP A 119 12.07 -15.01 -1.07
CA TRP A 119 12.91 -14.84 -2.26
C TRP A 119 14.36 -15.23 -1.96
N LYS A 120 14.98 -15.99 -2.85
CA LYS A 120 16.35 -16.54 -2.70
C LYS A 120 17.39 -15.44 -2.43
N GLY A 121 17.24 -14.27 -3.04
CA GLY A 121 18.13 -13.12 -2.83
C GLY A 121 18.02 -12.46 -1.44
N ASN A 122 17.05 -12.84 -0.63
CA ASN A 122 16.89 -12.32 0.73
C ASN A 122 17.45 -13.24 1.82
N VAL A 123 18.09 -14.34 1.44
CA VAL A 123 18.63 -15.31 2.39
C VAL A 123 20.01 -15.81 1.96
N LYS A 124 20.82 -16.17 2.96
CA LYS A 124 22.08 -16.90 2.80
C LYS A 124 21.90 -18.27 3.43
N LEU A 125 22.23 -19.32 2.67
CA LEU A 125 22.24 -20.69 3.19
C LEU A 125 23.43 -20.87 4.15
N GLU A 126 23.21 -21.64 5.22
CA GLU A 126 24.18 -22.00 6.23
C GLU A 126 24.35 -23.52 6.29
N GLU A 127 25.52 -24.00 6.69
CA GLU A 127 25.83 -25.44 6.74
C GLU A 127 25.06 -26.16 7.84
N SER A 128 24.74 -25.48 8.92
CA SER A 128 24.00 -26.00 10.06
C SER A 128 23.24 -24.88 10.78
N GLY A 129 22.24 -25.23 11.56
CA GLY A 129 21.49 -24.28 12.37
C GLY A 129 20.54 -24.96 13.34
N GLU A 130 20.09 -24.24 14.33
CA GLU A 130 19.07 -24.69 15.28
C GLU A 130 17.73 -24.09 14.91
N SER A 131 16.72 -24.94 14.67
CA SER A 131 15.46 -24.54 14.07
C SER A 131 14.42 -24.07 15.07
N LEU A 132 14.48 -24.53 16.32
CA LEU A 132 13.43 -24.26 17.30
C LEU A 132 13.88 -23.20 18.31
N ALA A 133 13.07 -22.17 18.46
CA ALA A 133 13.23 -21.17 19.51
C ALA A 133 12.58 -21.62 20.81
N GLU A 134 12.95 -20.99 21.91
CA GLU A 134 12.28 -21.13 23.20
C GLU A 134 11.65 -19.82 23.62
N LEU A 135 10.35 -19.83 23.90
CA LEU A 135 9.65 -18.70 24.50
C LEU A 135 9.69 -18.84 26.02
N LYS A 136 10.31 -17.87 26.69
CA LYS A 136 10.50 -17.82 28.15
C LYS A 136 9.34 -17.13 28.88
N GLY A 137 8.50 -16.39 28.15
CA GLY A 137 7.38 -15.64 28.69
C GLY A 137 7.22 -14.29 28.00
N TYR A 138 6.39 -13.43 28.55
CA TYR A 138 6.22 -12.06 28.07
C TYR A 138 5.91 -11.09 29.19
N ASP A 139 6.30 -9.84 29.01
CA ASP A 139 5.88 -8.69 29.81
C ASP A 139 4.78 -7.91 29.11
N TYR A 140 3.91 -7.27 29.89
CA TYR A 140 2.87 -6.37 29.43
C TYR A 140 3.08 -4.98 30.01
N ILE A 141 3.07 -3.95 29.12
CA ILE A 141 3.21 -2.54 29.48
C ILE A 141 1.99 -1.80 28.94
N ASP A 142 1.28 -1.15 29.83
CA ASP A 142 0.13 -0.29 29.51
C ASP A 142 0.59 1.16 29.37
N SER A 143 0.98 1.58 28.16
CA SER A 143 1.39 2.96 27.90
C SER A 143 0.19 3.85 27.52
N ASP A 144 0.39 5.16 27.43
CA ASP A 144 -0.70 6.11 27.10
C ASP A 144 -1.34 5.84 25.74
N GLU A 145 -0.54 5.49 24.74
CA GLU A 145 -1.00 5.33 23.34
C GLU A 145 -1.08 3.88 22.87
N PHE A 146 -0.40 2.92 23.56
CA PHE A 146 -0.30 1.54 23.11
C PHE A 146 -0.46 0.54 24.24
N PHE A 147 -1.01 -0.62 23.90
CA PHE A 147 -0.77 -1.87 24.61
C PHE A 147 0.52 -2.47 24.05
N ILE A 148 1.50 -2.73 24.91
CA ILE A 148 2.82 -3.23 24.51
C ILE A 148 3.05 -4.59 25.16
N PHE A 149 3.40 -5.59 24.35
CA PHE A 149 3.82 -6.91 24.80
C PHE A 149 5.27 -7.12 24.39
N VAL A 150 6.10 -7.54 25.32
CA VAL A 150 7.49 -7.91 25.08
C VAL A 150 7.64 -9.39 25.31
N PHE A 151 7.73 -10.16 24.23
CA PHE A 151 7.93 -11.61 24.29
C PHE A 151 9.42 -11.94 24.32
N HIS A 152 9.85 -12.67 25.36
CA HIS A 152 11.25 -13.05 25.58
C HIS A 152 11.54 -14.40 24.94
N LEU A 153 12.27 -14.38 23.81
CA LEU A 153 12.72 -15.59 23.13
C LEU A 153 14.25 -15.75 23.29
N ASP A 154 14.75 -16.96 23.13
CA ASP A 154 16.20 -17.23 23.10
C ASP A 154 16.83 -16.85 21.75
N LYS A 155 16.02 -16.79 20.68
CA LYS A 155 16.41 -16.37 19.31
C LYS A 155 15.21 -15.83 18.56
N MET A 156 15.49 -15.05 17.47
CA MET A 156 14.45 -14.66 16.53
C MET A 156 13.82 -15.88 15.85
N THR A 157 12.55 -15.79 15.54
CA THR A 157 11.81 -16.85 14.82
C THR A 157 10.75 -16.24 13.91
N PRO A 158 10.33 -16.92 12.82
CA PRO A 158 9.23 -16.46 11.98
C PRO A 158 7.95 -16.25 12.79
N PHE A 159 7.22 -15.21 12.46
CA PHE A 159 5.99 -14.82 13.14
C PHE A 159 4.90 -14.41 12.15
N GLU A 160 3.68 -14.32 12.65
CA GLU A 160 2.52 -13.78 11.92
C GLU A 160 1.62 -12.99 12.86
N LEU A 161 1.19 -11.81 12.42
CA LEU A 161 0.19 -10.98 13.07
C LEU A 161 -1.09 -11.05 12.26
N VAL A 162 -2.19 -11.55 12.86
CA VAL A 162 -3.44 -11.82 12.14
C VAL A 162 -4.52 -10.85 12.60
N GLU A 163 -5.00 -10.02 11.66
CA GLU A 163 -6.14 -9.11 11.88
C GLU A 163 -7.45 -9.90 11.92
N SER A 164 -7.67 -10.64 12.99
CA SER A 164 -8.91 -11.34 13.28
C SER A 164 -9.52 -10.82 14.58
N SER A 165 -10.70 -11.29 14.93
CA SER A 165 -11.31 -11.04 16.24
C SER A 165 -11.45 -12.39 16.94
N PRO A 166 -10.61 -12.68 17.93
CA PRO A 166 -9.54 -11.85 18.51
C PRO A 166 -8.34 -11.64 17.56
N PHE A 167 -7.51 -10.62 17.79
CA PHE A 167 -6.23 -10.43 17.12
C PHE A 167 -5.25 -11.52 17.58
N LEU A 168 -4.52 -12.15 16.63
CA LEU A 168 -3.61 -13.24 16.96
C LEU A 168 -2.16 -12.86 16.67
N ILE A 169 -1.28 -13.22 17.60
CA ILE A 169 0.15 -13.35 17.33
C ILE A 169 0.51 -14.82 17.28
N LYS A 170 1.30 -15.20 16.28
CA LYS A 170 1.85 -16.55 16.13
C LYS A 170 3.36 -16.46 16.01
N PHE A 171 4.07 -17.25 16.81
CA PHE A 171 5.48 -17.54 16.60
C PHE A 171 5.62 -18.96 16.12
N TYR A 172 6.27 -19.13 14.99
CA TYR A 172 6.53 -20.43 14.38
C TYR A 172 7.87 -21.01 14.84
N ASN A 173 8.01 -22.32 14.76
CA ASN A 173 9.24 -23.03 15.16
C ASN A 173 9.64 -22.75 16.62
N VAL A 174 8.66 -22.82 17.54
CA VAL A 174 8.85 -22.67 18.99
C VAL A 174 8.62 -24.02 19.67
N LYS A 175 9.63 -24.49 20.40
CA LYS A 175 9.58 -25.79 21.11
C LYS A 175 8.53 -25.79 22.23
N ASN A 176 8.05 -26.99 22.56
CA ASN A 176 7.08 -27.24 23.63
C ASN A 176 5.64 -26.73 23.36
N TYR A 177 5.30 -26.39 22.12
CA TYR A 177 3.95 -26.05 21.72
C TYR A 177 3.45 -26.96 20.59
N PRO A 178 2.12 -27.17 20.46
CA PRO A 178 1.54 -27.91 19.36
C PRO A 178 2.04 -27.39 18.02
N ASP A 179 2.38 -28.30 17.08
CA ASP A 179 2.94 -27.93 15.78
C ASP A 179 4.17 -27.01 15.82
N ASN A 180 4.89 -26.99 16.95
CA ASN A 180 5.96 -26.00 17.20
C ASN A 180 5.50 -24.57 16.92
N THR A 181 4.25 -24.24 17.24
CA THR A 181 3.67 -22.91 17.02
C THR A 181 3.05 -22.39 18.31
N TYR A 182 3.59 -21.29 18.82
CA TYR A 182 2.95 -20.53 19.88
C TYR A 182 1.89 -19.63 19.30
N VAL A 183 0.70 -19.64 19.90
CA VAL A 183 -0.41 -18.74 19.50
C VAL A 183 -0.92 -18.05 20.76
N MET A 184 -1.01 -16.73 20.68
CA MET A 184 -1.68 -15.94 21.70
C MET A 184 -2.77 -15.12 21.03
N ASP A 185 -3.96 -15.16 21.59
CA ASP A 185 -5.06 -14.28 21.25
C ASP A 185 -5.06 -13.03 22.15
N PHE A 186 -5.27 -11.90 21.52
CA PHE A 186 -5.43 -10.65 22.21
C PHE A 186 -6.91 -10.23 22.12
N PRO A 187 -7.60 -10.00 23.26
CA PRO A 187 -9.00 -9.57 23.26
C PRO A 187 -9.08 -8.14 22.70
N VAL A 188 -9.33 -8.03 21.42
CA VAL A 188 -9.30 -6.79 20.64
C VAL A 188 -10.38 -5.80 21.11
N GLU A 189 -11.41 -6.27 21.80
CA GLU A 189 -12.50 -5.44 22.33
C GLU A 189 -12.03 -4.30 23.23
N LYS A 190 -10.91 -4.48 23.93
CA LYS A 190 -10.28 -3.44 24.75
C LYS A 190 -9.41 -2.47 23.94
N SER A 191 -8.93 -2.88 22.79
CA SER A 191 -8.02 -2.10 21.92
C SER A 191 -8.70 -1.53 20.69
N MET A 192 -10.00 -1.78 20.49
CA MET A 192 -10.75 -1.33 19.31
C MET A 192 -11.60 -0.10 19.62
N GLN A 193 -11.41 0.94 18.84
CA GLN A 193 -12.37 2.04 18.81
C GLN A 193 -13.63 1.58 18.08
N LYS A 194 -14.74 1.40 18.82
CA LYS A 194 -16.01 0.93 18.24
C LYS A 194 -15.85 -0.30 17.34
N GLY A 195 -15.03 -1.26 17.77
CA GLY A 195 -14.75 -2.46 17.02
C GLY A 195 -13.69 -2.34 15.90
N LYS A 196 -12.93 -1.22 15.84
CA LYS A 196 -11.93 -0.98 14.80
C LYS A 196 -10.51 -1.02 15.37
N LEU A 197 -9.63 -1.78 14.74
CA LEU A 197 -8.20 -1.76 15.02
C LEU A 197 -7.59 -0.48 14.43
N LEU A 198 -6.80 0.25 15.22
CA LEU A 198 -6.27 1.57 14.83
C LEU A 198 -4.77 1.57 14.49
N GLY A 199 -4.17 0.42 14.46
CA GLY A 199 -2.76 0.25 14.14
C GLY A 199 -2.07 -0.70 15.09
N TYR A 200 -1.05 -1.38 14.58
CA TYR A 200 -0.19 -2.28 15.34
C TYR A 200 1.18 -2.38 14.69
N SER A 201 2.17 -2.84 15.46
CA SER A 201 3.47 -3.20 14.93
C SER A 201 4.07 -4.35 15.72
N GLY A 202 4.85 -5.19 15.05
CA GLY A 202 5.60 -6.26 15.66
C GLY A 202 6.98 -6.36 15.04
N GLN A 203 8.01 -6.34 15.90
CA GLN A 203 9.40 -6.45 15.48
C GLN A 203 10.28 -7.00 16.60
N PHE A 204 11.38 -7.60 16.22
CA PHE A 204 12.42 -8.00 17.16
C PHE A 204 13.33 -6.83 17.53
N SER A 205 13.73 -6.79 18.80
CA SER A 205 14.82 -5.99 19.35
C SER A 205 15.78 -6.96 20.05
N GLY A 206 16.88 -7.30 19.40
CA GLY A 206 17.66 -8.48 19.80
C GLY A 206 16.83 -9.75 19.63
N THR A 207 16.63 -10.48 20.71
CA THR A 207 15.78 -11.70 20.75
C THR A 207 14.38 -11.47 21.29
N ASP A 208 14.12 -10.29 21.85
CA ASP A 208 12.80 -9.90 22.33
C ASP A 208 11.92 -9.44 21.17
N PHE A 209 10.70 -9.97 21.09
CA PHE A 209 9.71 -9.50 20.12
C PHE A 209 8.77 -8.49 20.78
N ILE A 210 8.74 -7.27 20.25
CA ILE A 210 7.93 -6.17 20.76
C ILE A 210 6.69 -6.03 19.87
N LEU A 211 5.51 -6.39 20.42
CA LEU A 211 4.21 -6.12 19.81
C LEU A 211 3.62 -4.86 20.43
N LYS A 212 3.25 -3.89 19.58
CA LYS A 212 2.49 -2.70 19.99
C LYS A 212 1.14 -2.72 19.30
N ILE A 213 0.07 -2.52 20.05
CA ILE A 213 -1.30 -2.36 19.52
C ILE A 213 -1.81 -1.01 19.97
N ARG A 214 -2.23 -0.17 19.02
CA ARG A 214 -2.70 1.19 19.32
C ARG A 214 -4.00 1.14 20.12
N LYS A 215 -4.05 1.94 21.18
CA LYS A 215 -5.26 2.13 21.98
C LYS A 215 -6.31 2.95 21.23
N PRO A 216 -7.59 2.85 21.64
CA PRO A 216 -8.62 3.77 21.17
C PRO A 216 -8.23 5.23 21.39
N VAL A 217 -8.43 6.05 20.39
CA VAL A 217 -8.22 7.50 20.53
C VAL A 217 -9.46 8.17 21.12
N ILE A 218 -9.24 9.04 22.07
CA ILE A 218 -10.33 9.85 22.64
C ILE A 218 -10.56 11.03 21.69
N THR A 219 -11.75 11.08 21.10
CA THR A 219 -12.12 12.14 20.17
C THR A 219 -13.14 13.08 20.79
N ASP A 220 -13.04 14.37 20.48
CA ASP A 220 -14.07 15.36 20.79
C ASP A 220 -15.23 15.21 19.78
N GLU A 221 -16.47 15.10 20.23
CA GLU A 221 -17.63 14.93 19.33
C GLU A 221 -17.81 16.11 18.36
N LYS A 222 -17.44 17.34 18.78
CA LYS A 222 -17.56 18.56 17.96
C LYS A 222 -16.35 18.77 17.05
N GLN A 223 -15.18 18.27 17.45
CA GLN A 223 -13.91 18.40 16.74
C GLN A 223 -13.18 17.05 16.70
N PRO A 224 -13.68 16.05 15.96
CA PRO A 224 -13.15 14.68 15.98
C PRO A 224 -11.68 14.57 15.56
N LEU A 225 -11.20 15.52 14.74
CA LEU A 225 -9.81 15.54 14.25
C LEU A 225 -8.84 16.28 15.19
N LYS A 226 -9.32 16.88 16.27
CA LYS A 226 -8.46 17.64 17.18
C LYS A 226 -7.37 16.75 17.77
N ASN A 227 -6.11 17.18 17.60
CA ASN A 227 -4.90 16.47 18.03
C ASN A 227 -4.70 15.08 17.37
N ILE A 228 -5.43 14.78 16.30
CA ILE A 228 -5.20 13.56 15.52
C ILE A 228 -4.04 13.79 14.54
N ARG A 229 -3.01 12.95 14.62
CA ARG A 229 -1.85 13.00 13.71
C ARG A 229 -2.17 12.29 12.40
N ILE A 230 -2.09 13.03 11.30
CA ILE A 230 -2.43 12.56 9.95
C ILE A 230 -1.25 12.83 9.01
N ALA A 231 -0.67 11.79 8.45
CA ALA A 231 0.31 11.92 7.38
C ALA A 231 -0.42 12.04 6.02
N VAL A 232 -0.15 13.13 5.32
CA VAL A 232 -0.65 13.38 3.96
C VAL A 232 0.51 13.23 2.99
N ASP A 233 0.37 12.28 2.08
CA ASP A 233 1.37 11.93 1.08
C ASP A 233 0.94 12.41 -0.31
N ALA A 234 1.70 13.34 -0.88
CA ALA A 234 1.55 13.73 -2.27
C ALA A 234 2.35 12.75 -3.15
N GLY A 235 1.67 11.93 -3.92
CA GLY A 235 2.28 10.93 -4.79
C GLY A 235 3.36 11.52 -5.72
N HIS A 236 4.39 10.72 -6.04
CA HIS A 236 5.51 11.12 -6.90
C HIS A 236 6.32 12.32 -6.36
N GLY A 237 7.05 13.02 -7.26
CA GLY A 237 7.86 14.19 -6.91
C GLY A 237 9.25 14.14 -7.52
N GLY A 238 9.88 15.28 -7.70
CA GLY A 238 11.24 15.42 -8.27
C GLY A 238 11.34 14.79 -9.65
N SER A 239 12.23 13.81 -9.81
CA SER A 239 12.44 13.06 -11.05
C SER A 239 11.23 12.18 -11.44
N GLU A 240 10.43 11.75 -10.50
CA GLU A 240 9.24 10.92 -10.73
C GLU A 240 8.00 11.77 -11.01
N ARG A 241 7.63 11.85 -12.29
CA ARG A 241 6.53 12.71 -12.73
C ARG A 241 5.15 12.15 -12.46
N GLY A 242 5.05 10.83 -12.27
CA GLY A 242 3.78 10.12 -12.33
C GLY A 242 3.19 10.15 -13.74
N THR A 243 1.89 9.94 -13.82
CA THR A 243 1.11 10.00 -15.06
C THR A 243 1.04 11.43 -15.60
N THR A 244 0.94 11.56 -16.92
CA THR A 244 0.65 12.84 -17.59
C THR A 244 -0.82 12.85 -18.00
N GLY A 245 -1.52 13.90 -17.61
CA GLY A 245 -2.92 14.12 -17.97
C GLY A 245 -3.10 14.48 -19.43
N CYS A 246 -4.33 14.39 -19.92
CA CYS A 246 -4.65 14.67 -21.33
C CYS A 246 -4.48 16.15 -21.73
N LEU A 247 -4.28 17.04 -20.78
CA LEU A 247 -3.94 18.47 -21.00
C LEU A 247 -2.46 18.78 -20.74
N GLY A 248 -1.61 17.76 -20.51
CA GLY A 248 -0.17 17.90 -20.28
C GLY A 248 0.22 18.16 -18.83
N ASP A 249 -0.73 18.20 -17.91
CA ASP A 249 -0.51 18.30 -16.48
C ASP A 249 0.16 17.03 -15.92
N ARG A 250 1.11 17.20 -15.01
CA ARG A 250 1.85 16.10 -14.39
C ARG A 250 1.21 15.72 -13.07
N GLU A 251 1.06 14.41 -12.80
CA GLU A 251 0.46 13.90 -11.58
C GLU A 251 1.13 14.49 -10.33
N LYS A 252 2.46 14.51 -10.27
CA LYS A 252 3.20 15.04 -9.12
C LYS A 252 2.81 16.47 -8.74
N ASP A 253 2.54 17.33 -9.73
CA ASP A 253 2.19 18.73 -9.50
C ASP A 253 0.75 18.84 -9.02
N VAL A 254 -0.17 18.12 -9.68
CA VAL A 254 -1.58 18.08 -9.31
C VAL A 254 -1.76 17.51 -7.92
N MET A 255 -1.08 16.40 -7.58
CA MET A 255 -1.19 15.77 -6.25
C MET A 255 -0.59 16.62 -5.13
N LEU A 256 0.46 17.41 -5.41
CA LEU A 256 0.98 18.37 -4.44
C LEU A 256 -0.03 19.47 -4.09
N GLU A 257 -0.78 19.96 -5.08
CA GLU A 257 -1.86 20.93 -4.85
C GLU A 257 -3.00 20.33 -3.99
N TYR A 258 -3.42 19.10 -4.30
CA TYR A 258 -4.41 18.39 -3.50
C TYR A 258 -3.93 18.19 -2.05
N ALA A 259 -2.68 17.77 -1.88
CA ALA A 259 -2.11 17.53 -0.55
C ALA A 259 -2.06 18.80 0.30
N LYS A 260 -1.69 19.96 -0.29
CA LYS A 260 -1.71 21.26 0.40
C LYS A 260 -3.13 21.70 0.80
N LEU A 261 -4.11 21.46 -0.08
CA LEU A 261 -5.51 21.76 0.24
C LEU A 261 -6.05 20.86 1.32
N LEU A 262 -5.69 19.57 1.32
CA LEU A 262 -6.06 18.63 2.35
C LEU A 262 -5.38 18.97 3.68
N GLU A 263 -4.09 19.31 3.68
CA GLU A 263 -3.37 19.82 4.85
C GLU A 263 -4.10 21.00 5.47
N HIS A 264 -4.47 22.00 4.65
CA HIS A 264 -5.19 23.17 5.11
C HIS A 264 -6.54 22.82 5.76
N GLU A 265 -7.33 21.98 5.10
CA GLU A 265 -8.66 21.58 5.60
C GLU A 265 -8.57 20.76 6.89
N LEU A 266 -7.62 19.85 7.00
CA LEU A 266 -7.40 19.04 8.20
C LEU A 266 -6.92 19.89 9.37
N LYS A 267 -5.97 20.80 9.17
CA LYS A 267 -5.50 21.74 10.20
C LYS A 267 -6.60 22.66 10.69
N LYS A 268 -7.45 23.17 9.80
CA LYS A 268 -8.63 23.96 10.15
C LYS A 268 -9.58 23.20 11.08
N ARG A 269 -9.62 21.87 11.02
CA ARG A 269 -10.41 20.98 11.89
C ARG A 269 -9.64 20.53 13.14
N GLY A 270 -8.44 21.05 13.36
CA GLY A 270 -7.63 20.79 14.56
C GLY A 270 -6.71 19.58 14.48
N ALA A 271 -6.53 18.97 13.32
CA ALA A 271 -5.59 17.87 13.13
C ALA A 271 -4.12 18.34 13.12
N ASP A 272 -3.21 17.48 13.58
CA ASP A 272 -1.77 17.60 13.42
C ASP A 272 -1.35 16.93 12.11
N VAL A 273 -0.95 17.74 11.12
CA VAL A 273 -0.69 17.22 9.77
C VAL A 273 0.80 17.14 9.46
N ILE A 274 1.22 15.96 9.05
CA ILE A 274 2.58 15.63 8.59
C ILE A 274 2.54 15.51 7.07
N MET A 275 3.25 16.40 6.34
CA MET A 275 3.38 16.31 4.89
C MET A 275 4.62 15.51 4.52
N THR A 276 4.49 14.49 3.68
CA THR A 276 5.64 13.71 3.19
C THR A 276 6.58 14.54 2.31
N ARG A 277 6.02 15.48 1.54
CA ARG A 277 6.74 16.54 0.81
C ARG A 277 5.91 17.82 0.75
N LYS A 278 6.59 18.96 0.75
CA LYS A 278 5.98 20.30 0.67
C LYS A 278 6.31 21.02 -0.64
N GLY A 279 7.27 20.47 -1.39
CA GLY A 279 7.76 20.96 -2.68
C GLY A 279 7.80 19.85 -3.73
N ASP A 280 8.50 20.12 -4.84
CA ASP A 280 8.76 19.14 -5.90
C ASP A 280 10.00 18.27 -5.56
N ASP A 281 9.98 17.66 -4.39
CA ASP A 281 11.04 16.79 -3.89
C ASP A 281 10.73 15.33 -4.22
N TYR A 282 11.76 14.57 -4.65
CA TYR A 282 11.68 13.12 -4.69
C TYR A 282 11.72 12.57 -3.27
N LYS A 283 10.85 11.61 -2.97
CA LYS A 283 10.83 10.85 -1.71
C LYS A 283 10.66 9.37 -2.01
N ASP A 284 11.58 8.56 -1.52
CA ASP A 284 11.46 7.11 -1.60
C ASP A 284 10.19 6.62 -0.88
N LEU A 285 9.63 5.51 -1.37
CA LEU A 285 8.37 4.96 -0.83
C LEU A 285 8.50 4.57 0.66
N ASN A 286 9.67 4.07 1.08
CA ASN A 286 9.90 3.73 2.49
C ASN A 286 10.05 4.98 3.34
N GLU A 287 10.75 6.02 2.85
CA GLU A 287 10.90 7.30 3.57
C GLU A 287 9.55 7.93 3.89
N ARG A 288 8.57 7.83 2.99
CA ARG A 288 7.20 8.34 3.22
C ARG A 288 6.51 7.63 4.39
N VAL A 289 6.62 6.30 4.43
CA VAL A 289 6.04 5.47 5.49
C VAL A 289 6.81 5.65 6.81
N GLU A 290 8.12 5.72 6.77
CA GLU A 290 8.97 5.92 7.95
C GLU A 290 8.72 7.27 8.61
N LEU A 291 8.53 8.33 7.84
CA LEU A 291 8.14 9.63 8.36
C LEU A 291 6.80 9.56 9.11
N ALA A 292 5.78 8.93 8.53
CA ALA A 292 4.50 8.78 9.20
C ALA A 292 4.61 7.98 10.50
N ASN A 293 5.43 6.94 10.50
CA ASN A 293 5.63 6.08 11.67
C ASN A 293 6.43 6.77 12.78
N SER A 294 7.49 7.51 12.44
CA SER A 294 8.32 8.26 13.41
C SER A 294 7.51 9.37 14.10
N GLU A 295 6.58 9.97 13.37
CA GLU A 295 5.66 10.99 13.89
C GLU A 295 4.41 10.37 14.55
N ASN A 296 4.34 9.05 14.65
CA ASN A 296 3.24 8.30 15.24
C ASN A 296 1.86 8.66 14.64
N ALA A 297 1.78 8.83 13.31
CA ALA A 297 0.54 9.15 12.62
C ALA A 297 -0.51 8.04 12.81
N LEU A 298 -1.77 8.43 13.05
CA LEU A 298 -2.91 7.51 13.10
C LEU A 298 -3.37 7.13 11.69
N PHE A 299 -3.37 8.11 10.79
CA PHE A 299 -3.76 7.94 9.39
C PHE A 299 -2.60 8.27 8.45
N PHE A 300 -2.47 7.46 7.40
CA PHE A 300 -1.60 7.74 6.25
C PHE A 300 -2.45 7.81 5.00
N ILE A 301 -2.57 9.00 4.41
CA ILE A 301 -3.42 9.29 3.25
C ILE A 301 -2.53 9.65 2.06
N SER A 302 -2.33 8.71 1.14
CA SER A 302 -1.57 8.93 -0.10
C SER A 302 -2.51 9.35 -1.24
N LEU A 303 -2.17 10.41 -1.95
CA LEU A 303 -2.97 10.99 -3.03
C LEU A 303 -2.31 10.74 -4.39
N HIS A 304 -3.08 10.17 -5.31
CA HIS A 304 -2.65 9.79 -6.65
C HIS A 304 -3.70 10.11 -7.71
N GLY A 305 -3.27 10.08 -8.97
CA GLY A 305 -4.10 10.21 -10.15
C GLY A 305 -3.95 8.99 -11.05
N ASN A 306 -5.02 8.25 -11.19
CA ASN A 306 -5.02 6.95 -11.85
C ASN A 306 -4.65 7.01 -13.34
N ALA A 307 -4.07 5.91 -13.81
CA ALA A 307 -3.74 5.66 -15.20
C ALA A 307 -4.26 4.27 -15.62
N LEU A 308 -4.19 4.01 -16.92
CA LEU A 308 -4.47 2.68 -17.47
C LEU A 308 -3.23 2.14 -18.18
N PRO A 309 -3.05 0.81 -18.20
CA PRO A 309 -2.07 0.19 -19.06
C PRO A 309 -2.30 0.51 -20.53
N ASP A 310 -1.23 0.52 -21.31
CA ASP A 310 -1.30 0.71 -22.75
C ASP A 310 -2.32 -0.22 -23.42
N GLY A 311 -3.05 0.31 -24.40
CA GLY A 311 -4.06 -0.44 -25.14
C GLY A 311 -5.44 -0.53 -24.49
N LYS A 312 -5.64 0.08 -23.32
CA LYS A 312 -6.97 0.26 -22.73
C LYS A 312 -7.57 1.59 -23.16
N ASP A 313 -8.90 1.62 -23.33
CA ASP A 313 -9.60 2.85 -23.69
C ASP A 313 -9.74 3.78 -22.47
N PRO A 314 -9.09 4.96 -22.46
CA PRO A 314 -9.20 5.89 -21.35
C PRO A 314 -10.63 6.42 -21.13
N ASN A 315 -11.46 6.47 -22.17
CA ASN A 315 -12.83 6.96 -22.06
C ASN A 315 -13.77 5.98 -21.37
N ALA A 316 -13.43 4.68 -21.35
CA ALA A 316 -14.23 3.63 -20.71
C ALA A 316 -14.04 3.57 -19.18
N ASN A 317 -12.98 4.20 -18.66
CA ASN A 317 -12.62 4.15 -17.24
C ASN A 317 -12.61 5.55 -16.64
N SER A 318 -13.33 5.72 -15.55
CA SER A 318 -13.45 6.99 -14.83
C SER A 318 -13.83 6.75 -13.37
N GLY A 319 -13.59 7.75 -12.54
CA GLY A 319 -14.05 7.76 -11.16
C GLY A 319 -12.95 7.64 -10.11
N THR A 320 -13.36 7.72 -8.86
CA THR A 320 -12.48 7.64 -7.70
C THR A 320 -12.37 6.21 -7.19
N GLY A 321 -11.14 5.74 -6.94
CA GLY A 321 -10.84 4.46 -6.31
C GLY A 321 -9.98 4.64 -5.06
N ILE A 322 -10.09 3.72 -4.09
CA ILE A 322 -9.22 3.73 -2.90
C ILE A 322 -8.62 2.35 -2.71
N TYR A 323 -7.33 2.33 -2.41
CA TYR A 323 -6.57 1.11 -2.19
C TYR A 323 -6.07 1.02 -0.75
N TYR A 324 -6.14 -0.18 -0.19
CA TYR A 324 -5.60 -0.54 1.12
C TYR A 324 -4.89 -1.89 1.01
N TYR A 325 -4.07 -2.25 2.01
CA TYR A 325 -3.49 -3.58 2.09
C TYR A 325 -4.01 -4.35 3.31
N TYR A 326 -3.92 -3.78 4.51
CA TYR A 326 -4.37 -4.39 5.76
C TYR A 326 -5.84 -4.04 6.04
N ASN A 327 -6.62 -5.04 6.52
CA ASN A 327 -8.07 -4.90 6.69
C ASN A 327 -8.46 -3.81 7.69
N GLN A 328 -7.59 -3.48 8.65
CA GLN A 328 -7.82 -2.37 9.59
C GLN A 328 -8.10 -1.03 8.88
N ALA A 329 -7.53 -0.81 7.68
CA ALA A 329 -7.71 0.44 6.94
C ALA A 329 -8.96 0.47 6.04
N LYS A 330 -9.61 -0.69 5.82
CA LYS A 330 -10.78 -0.77 4.92
C LYS A 330 -11.96 0.10 5.37
N PRO A 331 -12.36 0.15 6.67
CA PRO A 331 -13.46 1.02 7.09
C PRO A 331 -13.19 2.51 6.82
N LEU A 332 -11.95 2.98 7.00
CA LEU A 332 -11.55 4.34 6.64
C LEU A 332 -11.72 4.59 5.14
N ALA A 333 -11.28 3.66 4.31
CA ALA A 333 -11.41 3.76 2.85
C ALA A 333 -12.88 3.80 2.41
N ASP A 334 -13.75 2.99 3.04
CA ASP A 334 -15.19 2.93 2.76
C ASP A 334 -15.88 4.27 3.12
N ASP A 335 -15.55 4.87 4.27
CA ASP A 335 -16.14 6.16 4.67
C ASP A 335 -15.66 7.30 3.75
N ILE A 336 -14.39 7.34 3.38
CA ILE A 336 -13.85 8.37 2.48
C ILE A 336 -14.43 8.26 1.07
N ILE A 337 -14.49 7.06 0.46
CA ILE A 337 -15.01 6.92 -0.90
C ILE A 337 -16.50 7.27 -0.96
N LYS A 338 -17.26 6.99 0.09
CA LYS A 338 -18.66 7.39 0.21
C LYS A 338 -18.81 8.90 0.15
N GLU A 339 -18.03 9.65 0.92
CA GLU A 339 -18.06 11.12 0.92
C GLU A 339 -17.58 11.69 -0.42
N MET A 340 -16.49 11.17 -0.98
CA MET A 340 -15.99 11.64 -2.27
C MET A 340 -17.00 11.42 -3.39
N THR A 341 -17.65 10.27 -3.47
CA THR A 341 -18.62 9.98 -4.55
C THR A 341 -19.92 10.77 -4.38
N SER A 342 -20.40 10.96 -3.15
CA SER A 342 -21.63 11.72 -2.88
C SER A 342 -21.47 13.22 -3.11
N GLN A 343 -20.33 13.80 -2.67
CA GLN A 343 -20.13 15.25 -2.72
C GLN A 343 -19.57 15.75 -4.08
N LEU A 344 -18.79 14.90 -4.79
CA LEU A 344 -18.09 15.31 -6.01
C LEU A 344 -18.78 14.84 -7.30
N GLY A 345 -19.79 13.99 -7.20
CA GLY A 345 -20.39 13.37 -8.38
C GLY A 345 -19.40 12.55 -9.21
N MET A 346 -18.36 12.02 -8.56
CA MET A 346 -17.44 11.07 -9.18
C MET A 346 -18.04 9.67 -9.18
N LYS A 347 -17.77 8.90 -10.23
CA LYS A 347 -18.14 7.48 -10.26
C LYS A 347 -17.33 6.75 -9.18
N ASN A 348 -17.99 5.82 -8.48
CA ASN A 348 -17.32 4.93 -7.52
C ASN A 348 -16.55 3.84 -8.29
N ASP A 349 -15.23 3.98 -8.34
CA ASP A 349 -14.32 2.96 -8.91
C ASP A 349 -13.82 1.97 -7.86
N LYS A 350 -14.53 1.82 -6.76
CA LYS A 350 -14.42 0.82 -5.68
C LYS A 350 -13.25 1.01 -4.73
N VAL A 351 -13.42 0.46 -3.55
CA VAL A 351 -12.36 0.18 -2.58
C VAL A 351 -11.79 -1.22 -2.88
N ARG A 352 -10.45 -1.32 -3.00
CA ARG A 352 -9.76 -2.57 -3.38
C ARG A 352 -8.56 -2.83 -2.50
N GLN A 353 -8.33 -4.09 -2.21
CA GLN A 353 -7.09 -4.53 -1.58
C GLN A 353 -5.99 -4.67 -2.64
N GLN A 354 -4.84 -3.98 -2.44
CA GLN A 354 -3.73 -3.97 -3.39
C GLN A 354 -2.39 -3.81 -2.67
N SER A 355 -1.34 -4.43 -3.22
CA SER A 355 -0.01 -4.48 -2.62
C SER A 355 0.87 -3.29 -3.04
N PHE A 356 0.43 -2.04 -2.82
CA PHE A 356 1.30 -0.87 -2.97
C PHE A 356 2.20 -0.68 -1.75
N ALA A 357 3.41 -0.16 -1.96
CA ALA A 357 4.40 -0.03 -0.89
C ALA A 357 3.89 0.80 0.29
N VAL A 358 3.29 1.95 0.01
CA VAL A 358 2.85 2.91 1.02
C VAL A 358 1.63 2.46 1.84
N VAL A 359 0.82 1.53 1.32
CA VAL A 359 -0.33 0.99 2.08
C VAL A 359 0.00 -0.29 2.85
N ARG A 360 1.23 -0.83 2.74
CA ARG A 360 1.72 -1.97 3.53
C ARG A 360 2.27 -1.54 4.90
N ASN A 361 1.61 -0.61 5.54
CA ASN A 361 1.96 -0.09 6.85
C ASN A 361 0.89 -0.49 7.87
N THR A 362 1.28 -1.14 8.95
CA THR A 362 0.37 -1.54 10.02
C THR A 362 0.32 -0.55 11.18
N ASN A 363 1.33 0.34 11.34
CA ASN A 363 1.37 1.31 12.42
C ASN A 363 0.30 2.40 12.30
N ALA A 364 -0.13 2.69 11.07
CA ALA A 364 -1.17 3.66 10.74
C ALA A 364 -2.23 3.01 9.84
N LEU A 365 -3.45 3.53 9.86
CA LEU A 365 -4.47 3.20 8.88
C LEU A 365 -4.08 3.83 7.54
N SER A 366 -3.49 3.03 6.66
CA SER A 366 -2.84 3.50 5.44
C SER A 366 -3.67 3.18 4.20
N ILE A 367 -4.02 4.22 3.46
CA ILE A 367 -4.78 4.14 2.21
C ILE A 367 -4.11 4.97 1.10
N LEU A 368 -4.37 4.57 -0.14
CA LEU A 368 -4.01 5.32 -1.33
C LEU A 368 -5.28 5.67 -2.10
N ILE A 369 -5.50 6.95 -2.35
CA ILE A 369 -6.66 7.50 -3.03
C ILE A 369 -6.28 7.84 -4.46
N GLU A 370 -6.89 7.15 -5.42
CA GLU A 370 -6.89 7.54 -6.83
C GLU A 370 -8.07 8.51 -7.05
N ILE A 371 -7.79 9.80 -7.13
CA ILE A 371 -8.83 10.85 -7.18
C ILE A 371 -9.68 10.73 -8.44
N GLY A 372 -9.07 10.38 -9.56
CA GLY A 372 -9.67 10.15 -10.86
C GLY A 372 -8.63 9.70 -11.86
N TYR A 373 -9.02 9.43 -13.09
CA TYR A 373 -8.12 9.02 -14.16
C TYR A 373 -7.52 10.24 -14.87
N MET A 374 -6.21 10.48 -14.71
CA MET A 374 -5.49 11.58 -15.37
C MET A 374 -5.63 11.55 -16.90
N ILE A 375 -5.70 10.34 -17.45
CA ILE A 375 -5.81 10.11 -18.90
C ILE A 375 -7.26 10.16 -19.43
N ASN A 376 -8.26 10.23 -18.55
CA ASN A 376 -9.66 10.41 -18.95
C ASN A 376 -9.97 11.91 -19.03
N PRO A 377 -10.40 12.44 -20.18
CA PRO A 377 -10.60 13.89 -20.36
C PRO A 377 -11.59 14.52 -19.37
N SER A 378 -12.66 13.81 -19.00
CA SER A 378 -13.66 14.31 -18.06
C SER A 378 -13.12 14.33 -16.61
N ASP A 379 -12.45 13.26 -16.17
CA ASP A 379 -11.85 13.21 -14.85
C ASP A 379 -10.70 14.22 -14.73
N ASN A 380 -9.81 14.29 -15.73
CA ASN A 380 -8.70 15.23 -15.77
C ASN A 380 -9.16 16.68 -15.67
N ALA A 381 -10.18 17.06 -16.44
CA ALA A 381 -10.74 18.42 -16.40
C ALA A 381 -11.27 18.78 -14.99
N LYS A 382 -11.87 17.82 -14.27
CA LYS A 382 -12.28 18.02 -12.86
C LYS A 382 -11.05 18.14 -11.97
N MET A 383 -10.08 17.22 -12.10
CA MET A 383 -8.92 17.13 -11.21
C MET A 383 -8.04 18.40 -11.23
N ILE A 384 -7.93 19.10 -12.35
CA ILE A 384 -7.20 20.36 -12.43
C ILE A 384 -8.03 21.59 -12.05
N ASN A 385 -9.34 21.44 -11.84
CA ASN A 385 -10.22 22.54 -11.42
C ASN A 385 -10.04 22.84 -9.93
N LYS A 386 -9.72 24.10 -9.60
CA LYS A 386 -9.40 24.52 -8.22
C LYS A 386 -10.57 24.37 -7.23
N ASP A 387 -11.80 24.56 -7.66
CA ASP A 387 -12.97 24.41 -6.79
C ASP A 387 -13.26 22.93 -6.54
N PHE A 388 -13.05 22.09 -7.55
CA PHE A 388 -13.13 20.64 -7.39
C PHE A 388 -12.05 20.13 -6.41
N GLN A 389 -10.81 20.62 -6.52
CA GLN A 389 -9.72 20.27 -5.60
C GLN A 389 -10.07 20.60 -4.13
N LYS A 390 -10.62 21.79 -3.86
CA LYS A 390 -11.07 22.20 -2.53
C LYS A 390 -12.21 21.30 -2.02
N LYS A 391 -13.20 21.01 -2.85
CA LYS A 391 -14.29 20.09 -2.49
C LYS A 391 -13.80 18.69 -2.19
N THR A 392 -12.80 18.21 -2.95
CA THR A 392 -12.18 16.90 -2.71
C THR A 392 -11.47 16.86 -1.36
N ALA A 393 -10.67 17.87 -1.03
CA ALA A 393 -10.02 17.97 0.28
C ALA A 393 -11.05 17.93 1.42
N LYS A 394 -12.16 18.66 1.27
CA LYS A 394 -13.26 18.65 2.24
C LYS A 394 -13.89 17.26 2.35
N ALA A 395 -14.20 16.60 1.24
CA ALA A 395 -14.83 15.28 1.23
C ALA A 395 -13.95 14.21 1.88
N ILE A 396 -12.62 14.24 1.64
CA ILE A 396 -11.67 13.35 2.32
C ILE A 396 -11.68 13.61 3.83
N ALA A 397 -11.63 14.87 4.27
CA ALA A 397 -11.66 15.20 5.68
C ALA A 397 -12.99 14.81 6.35
N ASP A 398 -14.13 14.96 5.67
CA ASP A 398 -15.44 14.51 6.14
C ASP A 398 -15.47 12.99 6.33
N GLY A 399 -14.89 12.22 5.39
CA GLY A 399 -14.77 10.77 5.49
C GLY A 399 -13.91 10.32 6.67
N ILE A 400 -12.80 11.01 6.96
CA ILE A 400 -11.96 10.73 8.14
C ILE A 400 -12.74 11.01 9.44
N GLU A 401 -13.48 12.13 9.52
CA GLU A 401 -14.33 12.43 10.68
C GLU A 401 -15.43 11.37 10.87
N ASN A 402 -16.07 10.94 9.80
CA ASN A 402 -17.11 9.91 9.86
C ASN A 402 -16.55 8.59 10.39
N PHE A 403 -15.34 8.21 9.94
CA PHE A 403 -14.66 7.03 10.46
C PHE A 403 -14.44 7.11 11.99
N LEU A 404 -14.05 8.27 12.51
CA LEU A 404 -13.83 8.45 13.95
C LEU A 404 -15.13 8.52 14.76
N LYS A 405 -16.23 9.00 14.16
CA LYS A 405 -17.56 9.10 14.81
C LYS A 405 -18.30 7.77 14.83
N ASN A 406 -18.14 6.93 13.82
CA ASN A 406 -18.78 5.61 13.68
C ASN A 406 -18.02 4.53 14.46
#